data_24a549d734029a2db762ad28fe3dd15f
#
_entry.id   24a549d734029a2db762ad28fe3dd15f
#
_cell.length_a   1.000
_cell.length_b   1.000
_cell.length_c   1.000
_cell.angle_alpha   90.00
_cell.angle_beta   90.00
_cell.angle_gamma   90.00
#
_symmetry.space_group_name_H-M   'P 1'
#
loop_
_entity.id
_entity.type
_entity.pdbx_description
1 polymer ?
#
loop_
_entity_poly.entity_id
_entity_poly.type
_entity_poly.pdbx_seq_one_letter_code
_entity_poly.pdbx_strand_id
1 'polypeptide(L)'
;MTLSHLAQQPIAAHEGMTLVGVTQALGGIVALLLIAYLCSSNRKAINWKTVGFGLMLQFMLALSILKLSWVQTIFNAIGKIFVSILDFTAAGSVFLFGDLMNADTYGFIFVFQILPTIVFFAALTSLLFYLGVLQFLVKILAKGTAKLLNISGAESLSVIGNIFLGQTEAPLLIKAYLPKMNRSEMLLVMVGGMATVAGGVLAAYIGFLGGDDPVLRLAFAKHLLAASVMAAPGAIVVAKMLFPQTESIDKNTKVSTQEVGSNMLDAIANGTLQGVKLAANIGGMLLVFVALIAMANGILFEFGELTNINGWVANWSSYDALSIEAILGTLFAPIMWLIGVPWDDLLPMGQLLGIKLAASEFVGYIQLAELKNVANEIHFSSQKSIVMATYMLCGFANFASIGIQIGGIGGLAPNQRKVLSKFGFHAVLGGTIASLLSATLVGALLG
;
A
#
# COMPACT_ATOMS: atom_id res chain seq x y z
N MET A 1 18.96 28.66 18.69
CA MET A 1 17.60 28.43 18.19
C MET A 1 17.74 27.35 17.15
N THR A 2 17.40 26.15 17.50
CA THR A 2 17.66 24.92 16.73
C THR A 2 16.72 24.81 15.55
N LEU A 3 17.26 24.55 14.36
CA LEU A 3 16.57 24.34 13.07
C LEU A 3 15.52 23.20 13.09
N SER A 4 15.37 22.49 14.21
CA SER A 4 14.42 21.37 14.38
C SER A 4 12.95 21.78 14.47
N HIS A 5 12.61 23.04 14.72
CA HIS A 5 11.23 23.52 14.86
C HIS A 5 10.56 23.99 13.55
N LEU A 6 11.33 24.16 12.46
CA LEU A 6 10.78 24.61 11.17
C LEU A 6 10.33 23.45 10.24
N ALA A 7 10.71 22.21 10.56
CA ALA A 7 10.46 21.05 9.69
C ALA A 7 9.12 20.32 9.93
N GLN A 8 8.31 20.77 10.88
CA GLN A 8 7.07 20.08 11.26
C GLN A 8 5.87 21.01 11.17
N GLN A 9 5.47 21.35 9.93
CA GLN A 9 4.12 21.86 9.80
C GLN A 9 3.15 20.70 10.04
N PRO A 10 2.18 20.85 10.98
CA PRO A 10 1.13 19.85 11.13
C PRO A 10 0.47 19.68 9.76
N ILE A 11 0.03 18.44 9.45
CA ILE A 11 -0.80 18.18 8.26
C ILE A 11 -2.02 19.09 8.41
N ALA A 12 -1.91 20.30 7.86
CA ALA A 12 -2.74 21.45 8.18
C ALA A 12 -4.15 21.27 7.62
N ALA A 13 -5.09 22.04 8.16
CA ALA A 13 -6.45 22.10 7.66
C ALA A 13 -6.45 22.37 6.14
N HIS A 14 -7.00 21.44 5.38
CA HIS A 14 -7.06 21.47 3.93
C HIS A 14 -7.93 22.64 3.45
N GLU A 15 -7.56 23.25 2.33
CA GLU A 15 -8.33 24.32 1.68
C GLU A 15 -9.77 23.88 1.30
N GLY A 16 -10.05 22.58 1.36
CA GLY A 16 -11.34 21.99 1.00
C GLY A 16 -11.46 21.66 -0.49
N MET A 17 -12.59 21.10 -0.88
CA MET A 17 -12.85 20.75 -2.28
C MET A 17 -12.91 21.97 -3.17
N THR A 18 -12.05 22.04 -4.18
CA THR A 18 -12.09 23.05 -5.25
C THR A 18 -12.77 22.47 -6.49
N LEU A 19 -13.46 23.31 -7.26
CA LEU A 19 -14.11 22.86 -8.50
C LEU A 19 -13.07 22.28 -9.49
N VAL A 20 -11.89 22.90 -9.57
CA VAL A 20 -10.78 22.45 -10.43
C VAL A 20 -10.27 21.08 -9.96
N GLY A 21 -10.04 20.90 -8.66
CA GLY A 21 -9.60 19.61 -8.09
C GLY A 21 -10.60 18.48 -8.34
N VAL A 22 -11.91 18.76 -8.20
CA VAL A 22 -12.97 17.78 -8.48
C VAL A 22 -13.03 17.41 -9.95
N THR A 23 -12.97 18.38 -10.87
CA THR A 23 -13.00 18.09 -12.33
C THR A 23 -11.76 17.32 -12.76
N GLN A 24 -10.59 17.66 -12.26
CA GLN A 24 -9.34 16.94 -12.53
C GLN A 24 -9.41 15.50 -11.99
N ALA A 25 -9.90 15.30 -10.77
CA ALA A 25 -10.06 13.96 -10.19
C ALA A 25 -11.06 13.11 -10.99
N LEU A 26 -12.16 13.68 -11.46
CA LEU A 26 -13.09 12.97 -12.34
C LEU A 26 -12.40 12.53 -13.64
N GLY A 27 -11.61 13.42 -14.24
CA GLY A 27 -10.77 13.10 -15.41
C GLY A 27 -9.79 11.97 -15.11
N GLY A 28 -9.10 12.03 -13.96
CA GLY A 28 -8.18 11.00 -13.49
C GLY A 28 -8.85 9.65 -13.28
N ILE A 29 -10.00 9.61 -12.62
CA ILE A 29 -10.77 8.37 -12.44
C ILE A 29 -11.15 7.78 -13.80
N VAL A 30 -11.66 8.59 -14.72
CA VAL A 30 -12.03 8.14 -16.07
C VAL A 30 -10.80 7.60 -16.80
N ALA A 31 -9.66 8.28 -16.73
CA ALA A 31 -8.41 7.82 -17.36
C ALA A 31 -7.93 6.48 -16.79
N LEU A 32 -7.92 6.32 -15.45
CA LEU A 32 -7.55 5.08 -14.78
C LEU A 32 -8.49 3.91 -15.15
N LEU A 33 -9.79 4.18 -15.21
CA LEU A 33 -10.77 3.17 -15.65
C LEU A 33 -10.62 2.85 -17.13
N LEU A 34 -10.27 3.84 -17.97
CA LEU A 34 -9.98 3.62 -19.38
C LEU A 34 -8.77 2.70 -19.58
N ILE A 35 -7.71 2.90 -18.80
CA ILE A 35 -6.55 1.98 -18.80
C ILE A 35 -7.00 0.56 -18.45
N ALA A 36 -7.77 0.39 -17.37
CA ALA A 36 -8.30 -0.92 -16.98
C ALA A 36 -9.22 -1.54 -18.07
N TYR A 37 -10.05 -0.71 -18.73
CA TYR A 37 -10.92 -1.12 -19.84
C TYR A 37 -10.12 -1.56 -21.07
N LEU A 38 -9.07 -0.82 -21.44
CA LEU A 38 -8.20 -1.15 -22.57
C LEU A 38 -7.45 -2.47 -22.34
N CYS A 39 -7.01 -2.72 -21.10
CA CYS A 39 -6.34 -3.94 -20.67
C CYS A 39 -7.30 -5.10 -20.33
N SER A 40 -8.60 -4.93 -20.49
CA SER A 40 -9.61 -5.94 -20.18
C SER A 40 -9.54 -7.12 -21.15
N SER A 41 -9.61 -8.33 -20.60
CA SER A 41 -9.69 -9.58 -21.37
C SER A 41 -11.00 -9.75 -22.12
N ASN A 42 -12.10 -9.16 -21.63
CA ASN A 42 -13.43 -9.20 -22.25
C ASN A 42 -14.26 -7.96 -21.90
N ARG A 43 -14.09 -6.91 -22.69
CA ARG A 43 -14.74 -5.60 -22.47
C ARG A 43 -16.27 -5.66 -22.43
N LYS A 44 -16.87 -6.57 -23.21
CA LYS A 44 -18.35 -6.71 -23.30
C LYS A 44 -18.95 -7.35 -22.06
N ALA A 45 -18.17 -8.13 -21.31
CA ALA A 45 -18.63 -8.83 -20.11
C ALA A 45 -18.44 -8.00 -18.83
N ILE A 46 -17.92 -6.76 -18.90
CA ILE A 46 -17.75 -5.89 -17.74
C ILE A 46 -19.09 -5.58 -17.11
N ASN A 47 -19.22 -5.92 -15.82
CA ASN A 47 -20.41 -5.58 -15.05
C ASN A 47 -20.31 -4.15 -14.49
N TRP A 48 -20.84 -3.19 -15.25
CA TRP A 48 -20.82 -1.77 -14.90
C TRP A 48 -21.55 -1.45 -13.58
N LYS A 49 -22.50 -2.31 -13.13
CA LYS A 49 -23.13 -2.16 -11.81
C LYS A 49 -22.11 -2.40 -10.69
N THR A 50 -21.31 -3.46 -10.79
CA THR A 50 -20.22 -3.73 -9.83
C THR A 50 -19.19 -2.61 -9.82
N VAL A 51 -18.82 -2.09 -11.01
CA VAL A 51 -17.89 -0.96 -11.14
C VAL A 51 -18.46 0.29 -10.46
N GLY A 52 -19.71 0.66 -10.77
CA GLY A 52 -20.36 1.84 -10.20
C GLY A 52 -20.54 1.74 -8.68
N PHE A 53 -21.02 0.61 -8.16
CA PHE A 53 -21.16 0.40 -6.73
C PHE A 53 -19.81 0.37 -6.00
N GLY A 54 -18.77 -0.21 -6.61
CA GLY A 54 -17.44 -0.24 -6.02
C GLY A 54 -16.81 1.15 -5.92
N LEU A 55 -16.89 1.96 -6.98
CA LEU A 55 -16.44 3.36 -6.98
C LEU A 55 -17.25 4.21 -6.01
N MET A 56 -18.57 4.04 -5.97
CA MET A 56 -19.41 4.76 -5.02
C MET A 56 -19.04 4.40 -3.57
N LEU A 57 -18.80 3.11 -3.29
CA LEU A 57 -18.36 2.67 -1.96
C LEU A 57 -16.99 3.27 -1.62
N GLN A 58 -16.04 3.28 -2.55
CA GLN A 58 -14.71 3.88 -2.36
C GLN A 58 -14.80 5.38 -2.09
N PHE A 59 -15.63 6.10 -2.84
CA PHE A 59 -15.89 7.53 -2.63
C PHE A 59 -16.56 7.81 -1.28
N MET A 60 -17.58 7.03 -0.92
CA MET A 60 -18.27 7.17 0.38
C MET A 60 -17.32 6.90 1.55
N LEU A 61 -16.44 5.92 1.43
CA LEU A 61 -15.39 5.67 2.42
C LEU A 61 -14.43 6.86 2.52
N ALA A 62 -13.93 7.38 1.40
CA ALA A 62 -13.06 8.56 1.39
C ALA A 62 -13.74 9.77 2.06
N LEU A 63 -14.97 10.08 1.65
CA LEU A 63 -15.74 11.18 2.22
C LEU A 63 -15.98 10.98 3.73
N SER A 64 -16.38 9.79 4.14
CA SER A 64 -16.66 9.47 5.53
C SER A 64 -15.42 9.62 6.41
N ILE A 65 -14.30 9.06 5.99
CA ILE A 65 -13.04 9.10 6.76
C ILE A 65 -12.46 10.51 6.85
N LEU A 66 -12.57 11.30 5.77
CA LEU A 66 -11.96 12.62 5.72
C LEU A 66 -12.86 13.74 6.27
N LYS A 67 -14.19 13.59 6.24
CA LYS A 67 -15.12 14.67 6.55
C LYS A 67 -16.07 14.39 7.72
N LEU A 68 -16.38 13.12 8.06
CA LEU A 68 -17.32 12.81 9.14
C LEU A 68 -16.60 12.63 10.48
N SER A 69 -16.86 13.49 11.45
CA SER A 69 -16.19 13.53 12.75
C SER A 69 -16.28 12.21 13.53
N TRP A 70 -17.44 11.54 13.52
CA TRP A 70 -17.61 10.26 14.22
C TRP A 70 -16.78 9.13 13.57
N VAL A 71 -16.64 9.11 12.24
CA VAL A 71 -15.77 8.15 11.53
C VAL A 71 -14.30 8.45 11.85
N GLN A 72 -13.91 9.73 11.82
CA GLN A 72 -12.57 10.15 12.21
C GLN A 72 -12.23 9.72 13.63
N THR A 73 -13.20 9.80 14.58
CA THR A 73 -13.00 9.34 15.95
C THR A 73 -12.69 7.84 16.00
N ILE A 74 -13.40 7.02 15.20
CA ILE A 74 -13.12 5.58 15.10
C ILE A 74 -11.72 5.33 14.53
N PHE A 75 -11.36 5.98 13.42
CA PHE A 75 -10.04 5.83 12.80
C PHE A 75 -8.91 6.34 13.71
N ASN A 76 -9.14 7.41 14.45
CA ASN A 76 -8.21 7.90 15.47
C ASN A 76 -8.04 6.91 16.61
N ALA A 77 -9.13 6.26 17.09
CA ALA A 77 -9.05 5.24 18.13
C ALA A 77 -8.24 4.02 17.66
N ILE A 78 -8.50 3.53 16.43
CA ILE A 78 -7.72 2.43 15.84
C ILE A 78 -6.27 2.87 15.63
N GLY A 79 -6.03 4.07 15.12
CA GLY A 79 -4.69 4.62 14.94
C GLY A 79 -3.91 4.70 16.25
N LYS A 80 -4.54 5.11 17.35
CA LYS A 80 -3.92 5.10 18.70
C LYS A 80 -3.51 3.69 19.12
N ILE A 81 -4.31 2.66 18.81
CA ILE A 81 -3.92 1.26 19.09
C ILE A 81 -2.64 0.91 18.33
N PHE A 82 -2.54 1.27 17.04
CA PHE A 82 -1.34 1.03 16.25
C PHE A 82 -0.12 1.76 16.81
N VAL A 83 -0.27 3.03 17.21
CA VAL A 83 0.81 3.81 17.84
C VAL A 83 1.23 3.18 19.17
N SER A 84 0.28 2.77 20.03
CA SER A 84 0.59 2.07 21.29
C SER A 84 1.33 0.75 21.06
N ILE A 85 1.01 0.02 20.00
CA ILE A 85 1.73 -1.22 19.63
C ILE A 85 3.18 -0.91 19.23
N LEU A 86 3.43 0.21 18.53
CA LEU A 86 4.79 0.69 18.25
C LEU A 86 5.56 0.97 19.55
N ASP A 87 4.91 1.65 20.50
CA ASP A 87 5.53 1.97 21.81
C ASP A 87 5.84 0.69 22.60
N PHE A 88 4.96 -0.30 22.60
CA PHE A 88 5.23 -1.61 23.21
C PHE A 88 6.39 -2.35 22.53
N THR A 89 6.48 -2.25 21.19
CA THR A 89 7.62 -2.82 20.47
C THR A 89 8.93 -2.13 20.87
N ALA A 90 8.90 -0.82 21.05
CA ALA A 90 10.09 -0.05 21.49
C ALA A 90 10.64 -0.57 22.83
N ALA A 91 9.79 -0.95 23.78
CA ALA A 91 10.21 -1.56 25.03
C ALA A 91 10.99 -2.87 24.82
N GLY A 92 10.53 -3.74 23.93
CA GLY A 92 11.24 -4.97 23.55
C GLY A 92 12.56 -4.69 22.81
N SER A 93 12.56 -3.67 21.93
CA SER A 93 13.74 -3.27 21.18
C SER A 93 14.83 -2.69 22.10
N VAL A 94 14.46 -1.84 23.05
CA VAL A 94 15.39 -1.31 24.06
C VAL A 94 16.00 -2.43 24.90
N PHE A 95 15.20 -3.42 25.28
CA PHE A 95 15.69 -4.59 26.02
C PHE A 95 16.76 -5.38 25.23
N LEU A 96 16.58 -5.55 23.91
CA LEU A 96 17.48 -6.32 23.07
C LEU A 96 18.70 -5.52 22.60
N PHE A 97 18.52 -4.25 22.26
CA PHE A 97 19.53 -3.45 21.56
C PHE A 97 20.10 -2.30 22.39
N GLY A 98 19.54 -2.04 23.59
CA GLY A 98 20.03 -1.02 24.51
C GLY A 98 20.10 0.36 23.88
N ASP A 99 21.25 1.03 24.07
CA ASP A 99 21.48 2.39 23.63
C ASP A 99 21.48 2.59 22.11
N LEU A 100 21.60 1.51 21.30
CA LEU A 100 21.45 1.59 19.84
C LEU A 100 20.05 2.05 19.40
N MET A 101 19.08 2.02 20.31
CA MET A 101 17.74 2.57 20.10
C MET A 101 17.67 4.10 20.25
N ASN A 102 18.72 4.73 20.80
CA ASN A 102 18.74 6.17 21.04
C ASN A 102 19.07 6.93 19.75
N ALA A 103 18.03 7.49 19.10
CA ALA A 103 18.18 8.24 17.86
C ALA A 103 18.95 9.56 18.02
N ASP A 104 18.96 10.16 19.22
CA ASP A 104 19.71 11.39 19.49
C ASP A 104 21.23 11.13 19.48
N THR A 105 21.65 9.92 19.85
CA THR A 105 23.07 9.54 19.93
C THR A 105 23.59 8.92 18.64
N TYR A 106 22.81 7.99 18.03
CA TYR A 106 23.26 7.18 16.90
C TYR A 106 22.51 7.47 15.60
N GLY A 107 21.55 8.40 15.62
CA GLY A 107 20.66 8.66 14.51
C GLY A 107 19.59 7.56 14.34
N PHE A 108 18.79 7.69 13.28
CA PHE A 108 17.76 6.71 12.97
C PHE A 108 18.37 5.46 12.33
N ILE A 109 18.36 4.32 13.04
CA ILE A 109 18.83 3.03 12.53
C ILE A 109 17.64 2.12 12.25
N PHE A 110 17.32 1.96 10.95
CA PHE A 110 16.19 1.20 10.47
C PHE A 110 16.06 -0.20 11.07
N VAL A 111 17.17 -0.94 11.16
CA VAL A 111 17.19 -2.34 11.62
C VAL A 111 16.71 -2.47 13.05
N PHE A 112 17.05 -1.52 13.91
CA PHE A 112 16.71 -1.56 15.34
C PHE A 112 15.38 -0.88 15.65
N GLN A 113 15.01 0.16 14.90
CA GLN A 113 13.83 0.97 15.22
C GLN A 113 12.56 0.48 14.50
N ILE A 114 12.68 -0.12 13.30
CA ILE A 114 11.53 -0.51 12.48
C ILE A 114 11.35 -2.01 12.36
N LEU A 115 12.42 -2.78 12.08
CA LEU A 115 12.26 -4.23 11.84
C LEU A 115 11.64 -4.99 13.03
N PRO A 116 11.93 -4.67 14.31
CA PRO A 116 11.28 -5.33 15.46
C PRO A 116 9.76 -5.17 15.48
N THR A 117 9.25 -4.03 14.97
CA THR A 117 7.81 -3.79 14.87
C THR A 117 7.12 -4.83 13.98
N ILE A 118 7.76 -5.21 12.87
CA ILE A 118 7.25 -6.24 11.97
C ILE A 118 7.18 -7.59 12.68
N VAL A 119 8.19 -7.91 13.49
CA VAL A 119 8.23 -9.17 14.27
C VAL A 119 7.11 -9.19 15.30
N PHE A 120 6.96 -8.14 16.08
CA PHE A 120 5.93 -8.08 17.12
C PHE A 120 4.52 -8.10 16.54
N PHE A 121 4.27 -7.34 15.45
CA PHE A 121 2.98 -7.37 14.76
C PHE A 121 2.64 -8.73 14.17
N ALA A 122 3.61 -9.45 13.61
CA ALA A 122 3.39 -10.79 13.09
C ALA A 122 2.99 -11.77 14.22
N ALA A 123 3.65 -11.67 15.37
CA ALA A 123 3.30 -12.46 16.56
C ALA A 123 1.89 -12.11 17.08
N LEU A 124 1.56 -10.82 17.17
CA LEU A 124 0.25 -10.32 17.60
C LEU A 124 -0.85 -10.74 16.63
N THR A 125 -0.63 -10.60 15.33
CA THR A 125 -1.57 -11.02 14.28
C THR A 125 -1.85 -12.52 14.35
N SER A 126 -0.79 -13.33 14.54
CA SER A 126 -0.90 -14.78 14.70
C SER A 126 -1.72 -15.16 15.94
N LEU A 127 -1.52 -14.46 17.06
CA LEU A 127 -2.31 -14.61 18.27
C LEU A 127 -3.79 -14.25 18.04
N LEU A 128 -4.07 -13.09 17.41
CA LEU A 128 -5.45 -12.66 17.12
C LEU A 128 -6.14 -13.62 16.13
N PHE A 129 -5.36 -14.21 15.22
CA PHE A 129 -5.86 -15.25 14.31
C PHE A 129 -6.19 -16.53 15.09
N TYR A 130 -5.32 -16.99 16.00
CA TYR A 130 -5.57 -18.15 16.86
C TYR A 130 -6.83 -17.98 17.71
N LEU A 131 -7.03 -16.78 18.27
CA LEU A 131 -8.23 -16.44 19.08
C LEU A 131 -9.51 -16.28 18.24
N GLY A 132 -9.44 -16.32 16.91
CA GLY A 132 -10.59 -16.19 16.03
C GLY A 132 -11.09 -14.74 15.83
N VAL A 133 -10.43 -13.74 16.42
CA VAL A 133 -10.84 -12.33 16.37
C VAL A 133 -10.80 -11.80 14.94
N LEU A 134 -9.71 -12.05 14.20
CA LEU A 134 -9.57 -11.60 12.82
C LEU A 134 -10.58 -12.28 11.90
N GLN A 135 -10.80 -13.58 12.06
CA GLN A 135 -11.80 -14.32 11.27
C GLN A 135 -13.21 -13.79 11.49
N PHE A 136 -13.56 -13.43 12.74
CA PHE A 136 -14.85 -12.86 13.06
C PHE A 136 -15.05 -11.50 12.38
N LEU A 137 -14.08 -10.59 12.49
CA LEU A 137 -14.12 -9.27 11.86
C LEU A 137 -14.22 -9.37 10.34
N VAL A 138 -13.33 -10.17 9.73
CA VAL A 138 -13.31 -10.37 8.28
C VAL A 138 -14.62 -10.96 7.78
N LYS A 139 -15.19 -11.94 8.48
CA LYS A 139 -16.46 -12.59 8.10
C LYS A 139 -17.64 -11.62 8.07
N ILE A 140 -17.73 -10.73 9.06
CA ILE A 140 -18.81 -9.72 9.13
C ILE A 140 -18.72 -8.77 7.93
N LEU A 141 -17.53 -8.19 7.70
CA LEU A 141 -17.32 -7.23 6.63
C LEU A 141 -17.44 -7.88 5.25
N ALA A 142 -16.91 -9.09 5.08
CA ALA A 142 -16.97 -9.84 3.84
C ALA A 142 -18.41 -10.19 3.43
N LYS A 143 -19.28 -10.52 4.38
CA LYS A 143 -20.69 -10.82 4.09
C LYS A 143 -21.42 -9.61 3.49
N GLY A 144 -21.14 -8.41 3.99
CA GLY A 144 -21.68 -7.16 3.44
C GLY A 144 -21.16 -6.87 2.05
N THR A 145 -19.85 -6.97 1.86
CA THR A 145 -19.17 -6.68 0.59
C THR A 145 -19.58 -7.66 -0.52
N ALA A 146 -19.66 -8.96 -0.22
CA ALA A 146 -20.10 -9.98 -1.17
C ALA A 146 -21.52 -9.71 -1.71
N LYS A 147 -22.43 -9.27 -0.85
CA LYS A 147 -23.81 -8.94 -1.22
C LYS A 147 -23.87 -7.65 -2.05
N LEU A 148 -23.16 -6.59 -1.61
CA LEU A 148 -23.20 -5.26 -2.23
C LEU A 148 -22.57 -5.24 -3.61
N LEU A 149 -21.40 -5.89 -3.77
CA LEU A 149 -20.62 -5.86 -5.00
C LEU A 149 -20.83 -7.10 -5.89
N ASN A 150 -21.68 -8.02 -5.48
CA ASN A 150 -22.01 -9.24 -6.20
C ASN A 150 -20.79 -10.06 -6.62
N ILE A 151 -19.88 -10.28 -5.65
CA ILE A 151 -18.69 -11.12 -5.77
C ILE A 151 -18.86 -12.41 -4.95
N SER A 152 -17.98 -13.40 -5.16
CA SER A 152 -18.04 -14.64 -4.37
C SER A 152 -17.67 -14.41 -2.91
N GLY A 153 -18.12 -15.33 -2.05
CA GLY A 153 -17.78 -15.27 -0.62
C GLY A 153 -16.28 -15.39 -0.38
N ALA A 154 -15.59 -16.25 -1.14
CA ALA A 154 -14.15 -16.41 -1.05
C ALA A 154 -13.39 -15.14 -1.49
N GLU A 155 -13.80 -14.51 -2.59
CA GLU A 155 -13.24 -13.22 -3.03
C GLU A 155 -13.38 -12.16 -1.94
N SER A 156 -14.57 -12.04 -1.39
CA SER A 156 -14.86 -11.04 -0.35
C SER A 156 -14.03 -11.28 0.91
N LEU A 157 -13.94 -12.54 1.36
CA LEU A 157 -13.08 -12.91 2.50
C LEU A 157 -11.62 -12.57 2.25
N SER A 158 -11.10 -12.82 1.04
CA SER A 158 -9.72 -12.51 0.69
C SER A 158 -9.46 -11.00 0.67
N VAL A 159 -10.29 -10.23 -0.05
CA VAL A 159 -10.10 -8.78 -0.20
C VAL A 159 -10.24 -8.06 1.16
N ILE A 160 -11.25 -8.41 1.95
CA ILE A 160 -11.43 -7.84 3.29
C ILE A 160 -10.33 -8.32 4.26
N GLY A 161 -9.92 -9.59 4.13
CA GLY A 161 -8.81 -10.13 4.91
C GLY A 161 -7.52 -9.36 4.68
N ASN A 162 -7.25 -8.96 3.43
CA ASN A 162 -6.06 -8.19 3.07
C ASN A 162 -6.00 -6.78 3.68
N ILE A 163 -7.09 -6.22 4.20
CA ILE A 163 -7.05 -4.96 4.95
C ILE A 163 -6.23 -5.09 6.24
N PHE A 164 -6.22 -6.29 6.83
CA PHE A 164 -5.59 -6.58 8.13
C PHE A 164 -4.37 -7.49 7.99
N LEU A 165 -4.43 -8.42 7.04
CA LEU A 165 -3.45 -9.48 6.80
C LEU A 165 -2.61 -9.16 5.55
N GLY A 166 -1.46 -9.81 5.43
CA GLY A 166 -0.64 -9.72 4.24
C GLY A 166 -1.18 -10.54 3.06
N GLN A 167 -0.62 -10.27 1.88
CA GLN A 167 -0.98 -10.95 0.63
C GLN A 167 -0.74 -12.47 0.61
N THR A 168 0.03 -13.00 1.56
CA THR A 168 0.28 -14.43 1.75
C THR A 168 -0.59 -15.03 2.85
N GLU A 169 -1.07 -14.24 3.78
CA GLU A 169 -1.84 -14.65 4.96
C GLU A 169 -3.33 -14.64 4.69
N ALA A 170 -3.86 -13.59 4.04
CA ALA A 170 -5.28 -13.53 3.70
C ALA A 170 -5.78 -14.71 2.86
N PRO A 171 -5.00 -15.29 1.91
CA PRO A 171 -5.37 -16.51 1.21
C PRO A 171 -5.57 -17.74 2.12
N LEU A 172 -5.02 -17.76 3.34
CA LEU A 172 -5.27 -18.83 4.32
C LEU A 172 -6.74 -18.88 4.75
N LEU A 173 -7.40 -17.71 4.83
CA LEU A 173 -8.84 -17.63 5.15
C LEU A 173 -9.73 -18.37 4.13
N ILE A 174 -9.24 -18.49 2.90
CA ILE A 174 -9.96 -19.05 1.76
C ILE A 174 -9.30 -20.33 1.20
N LYS A 175 -8.37 -20.94 1.93
CA LYS A 175 -7.59 -22.11 1.48
C LYS A 175 -8.45 -23.21 0.87
N ALA A 176 -9.60 -23.52 1.48
CA ALA A 176 -10.51 -24.57 1.01
C ALA A 176 -11.16 -24.24 -0.37
N TYR A 177 -11.20 -22.98 -0.75
CA TYR A 177 -11.79 -22.51 -2.01
C TYR A 177 -10.77 -22.36 -3.13
N LEU A 178 -9.50 -22.01 -2.80
CA LEU A 178 -8.44 -21.71 -3.78
C LEU A 178 -8.34 -22.73 -4.93
N PRO A 179 -8.34 -24.06 -4.69
CA PRO A 179 -8.20 -25.03 -5.76
C PRO A 179 -9.35 -25.01 -6.79
N LYS A 180 -10.52 -24.50 -6.41
CA LYS A 180 -11.75 -24.49 -7.22
C LYS A 180 -12.09 -23.11 -7.79
N MET A 181 -11.35 -22.07 -7.40
CA MET A 181 -11.59 -20.70 -7.86
C MET A 181 -11.37 -20.57 -9.36
N ASN A 182 -12.26 -19.85 -10.04
CA ASN A 182 -12.12 -19.53 -11.44
C ASN A 182 -11.09 -18.39 -11.65
N ARG A 183 -10.80 -18.08 -12.91
CA ARG A 183 -9.76 -17.10 -13.27
C ARG A 183 -10.06 -15.68 -12.76
N SER A 184 -11.33 -15.25 -12.87
CA SER A 184 -11.73 -13.93 -12.39
C SER A 184 -11.59 -13.79 -10.89
N GLU A 185 -11.99 -14.83 -10.15
CA GLU A 185 -11.84 -14.88 -8.69
C GLU A 185 -10.36 -14.87 -8.29
N MET A 186 -9.52 -15.66 -8.97
CA MET A 186 -8.09 -15.72 -8.68
C MET A 186 -7.38 -14.39 -8.95
N LEU A 187 -7.72 -13.69 -10.03
CA LEU A 187 -7.17 -12.37 -10.28
C LEU A 187 -7.58 -11.39 -9.17
N LEU A 188 -8.83 -11.43 -8.69
CA LEU A 188 -9.24 -10.54 -7.60
C LEU A 188 -8.50 -10.84 -6.29
N VAL A 189 -8.22 -12.12 -5.98
CA VAL A 189 -7.36 -12.48 -4.82
C VAL A 189 -5.98 -11.84 -4.95
N MET A 190 -5.38 -11.91 -6.14
CA MET A 190 -4.06 -11.31 -6.41
C MET A 190 -4.09 -9.78 -6.33
N VAL A 191 -5.05 -9.14 -6.99
CA VAL A 191 -5.19 -7.67 -6.98
C VAL A 191 -5.47 -7.16 -5.57
N GLY A 192 -6.34 -7.84 -4.81
CA GLY A 192 -6.63 -7.50 -3.42
C GLY A 192 -5.38 -7.53 -2.54
N GLY A 193 -4.55 -8.56 -2.68
CA GLY A 193 -3.27 -8.66 -1.97
C GLY A 193 -2.25 -7.62 -2.39
N MET A 194 -2.25 -7.20 -3.66
CA MET A 194 -1.33 -6.16 -4.16
C MET A 194 -1.82 -4.73 -3.89
N ALA A 195 -3.13 -4.53 -3.70
CA ALA A 195 -3.70 -3.20 -3.45
C ALA A 195 -3.61 -2.75 -1.99
N THR A 196 -3.40 -3.67 -1.06
CA THR A 196 -3.42 -3.45 0.40
C THR A 196 -2.08 -3.76 1.05
N VAL A 197 -1.95 -3.44 2.33
CA VAL A 197 -0.73 -3.63 3.13
C VAL A 197 -1.06 -4.43 4.39
N ALA A 198 -0.16 -5.34 4.77
CA ALA A 198 -0.26 -6.06 6.05
C ALA A 198 -0.12 -5.09 7.24
N GLY A 199 -0.83 -5.37 8.34
CA GLY A 199 -0.83 -4.53 9.53
C GLY A 199 0.55 -4.26 10.12
N GLY A 200 1.45 -5.26 10.14
CA GLY A 200 2.82 -5.09 10.63
C GLY A 200 3.66 -4.18 9.75
N VAL A 201 3.45 -4.26 8.44
CA VAL A 201 4.12 -3.40 7.47
C VAL A 201 3.57 -1.97 7.53
N LEU A 202 2.25 -1.82 7.71
CA LEU A 202 1.60 -0.53 7.93
C LEU A 202 2.17 0.19 9.15
N ALA A 203 2.42 -0.54 10.24
CA ALA A 203 3.06 0.01 11.44
C ALA A 203 4.48 0.53 11.16
N ALA A 204 5.26 -0.19 10.34
CA ALA A 204 6.58 0.28 9.91
C ALA A 204 6.48 1.62 9.14
N TYR A 205 5.49 1.77 8.25
CA TYR A 205 5.29 3.03 7.52
C TYR A 205 4.86 4.19 8.42
N ILE A 206 4.06 3.92 9.45
CA ILE A 206 3.75 4.93 10.48
C ILE A 206 5.05 5.41 11.15
N GLY A 207 5.97 4.51 11.46
CA GLY A 207 7.28 4.82 12.01
C GLY A 207 8.11 5.69 11.06
N PHE A 208 8.21 5.34 9.78
CA PHE A 208 8.94 6.13 8.78
C PHE A 208 8.40 7.56 8.61
N LEU A 209 7.09 7.67 8.48
CA LEU A 209 6.46 8.94 8.17
C LEU A 209 6.25 9.82 9.41
N GLY A 210 6.00 9.20 10.56
CA GLY A 210 5.75 9.90 11.82
C GLY A 210 7.00 10.23 12.61
N GLY A 211 8.12 9.48 12.39
CA GLY A 211 9.34 9.63 13.21
C GLY A 211 9.02 9.48 14.70
N ASP A 212 9.53 10.37 15.54
CA ASP A 212 9.28 10.38 16.98
C ASP A 212 8.10 11.28 17.40
N ASP A 213 7.44 11.97 16.44
CA ASP A 213 6.32 12.85 16.73
C ASP A 213 5.00 12.06 16.87
N PRO A 214 4.38 11.98 18.06
CA PRO A 214 3.13 11.25 18.29
C PRO A 214 1.95 11.79 17.46
N VAL A 215 1.93 13.08 17.15
CA VAL A 215 0.85 13.72 16.36
C VAL A 215 0.96 13.28 14.91
N LEU A 216 2.17 13.29 14.34
CA LEU A 216 2.42 12.82 12.98
C LEU A 216 2.18 11.31 12.87
N ARG A 217 2.63 10.50 13.84
CA ARG A 217 2.35 9.04 13.89
C ARG A 217 0.85 8.77 13.82
N LEU A 218 0.05 9.49 14.61
CA LEU A 218 -1.40 9.31 14.62
C LEU A 218 -2.05 9.77 13.29
N ALA A 219 -1.57 10.87 12.71
CA ALA A 219 -2.06 11.37 11.44
C ALA A 219 -1.78 10.38 10.30
N PHE A 220 -0.54 9.89 10.18
CA PHE A 220 -0.18 8.90 9.16
C PHE A 220 -0.85 7.54 9.41
N ALA A 221 -1.02 7.10 10.67
CA ALA A 221 -1.77 5.89 11.00
C ALA A 221 -3.21 5.97 10.45
N LYS A 222 -3.89 7.10 10.64
CA LYS A 222 -5.22 7.32 10.08
C LYS A 222 -5.25 7.25 8.56
N HIS A 223 -4.31 7.92 7.86
CA HIS A 223 -4.26 7.91 6.40
C HIS A 223 -3.90 6.54 5.83
N LEU A 224 -2.96 5.82 6.42
CA LEU A 224 -2.54 4.49 5.99
C LEU A 224 -3.64 3.44 6.20
N LEU A 225 -4.34 3.49 7.35
CA LEU A 225 -5.52 2.65 7.59
C LEU A 225 -6.64 2.95 6.59
N ALA A 226 -6.90 4.23 6.33
CA ALA A 226 -7.87 4.66 5.34
C ALA A 226 -7.51 4.17 3.94
N ALA A 227 -6.24 4.27 3.55
CA ALA A 227 -5.75 3.80 2.26
C ALA A 227 -5.99 2.30 2.09
N SER A 228 -5.67 1.48 3.10
CA SER A 228 -5.90 0.03 3.05
C SER A 228 -7.39 -0.32 2.94
N VAL A 229 -8.26 0.36 3.70
CA VAL A 229 -9.72 0.15 3.64
C VAL A 229 -10.29 0.58 2.28
N MET A 230 -9.87 1.73 1.75
CA MET A 230 -10.32 2.24 0.45
C MET A 230 -9.80 1.42 -0.74
N ALA A 231 -8.64 0.79 -0.60
CA ALA A 231 -8.09 -0.07 -1.64
C ALA A 231 -8.94 -1.32 -1.92
N ALA A 232 -9.66 -1.84 -0.93
CA ALA A 232 -10.49 -3.04 -1.08
C ALA A 232 -11.58 -2.91 -2.18
N PRO A 233 -12.50 -1.92 -2.15
CA PRO A 233 -13.45 -1.72 -3.24
C PRO A 233 -12.77 -1.34 -4.57
N GLY A 234 -11.67 -0.57 -4.54
CA GLY A 234 -10.89 -0.25 -5.73
C GLY A 234 -10.32 -1.50 -6.40
N ALA A 235 -9.77 -2.43 -5.62
CA ALA A 235 -9.27 -3.72 -6.11
C ALA A 235 -10.38 -4.55 -6.78
N ILE A 236 -11.58 -4.58 -6.20
CA ILE A 236 -12.73 -5.27 -6.79
C ILE A 236 -13.10 -4.66 -8.13
N VAL A 237 -13.23 -3.33 -8.21
CA VAL A 237 -13.54 -2.61 -9.44
C VAL A 237 -12.55 -2.96 -10.54
N VAL A 238 -11.27 -2.79 -10.27
CA VAL A 238 -10.23 -2.95 -11.29
C VAL A 238 -10.06 -4.41 -11.69
N ALA A 239 -10.05 -5.35 -10.75
CA ALA A 239 -9.95 -6.78 -11.07
C ALA A 239 -11.13 -7.26 -11.94
N LYS A 240 -12.36 -6.80 -11.63
CA LYS A 240 -13.55 -7.16 -12.41
C LYS A 240 -13.65 -6.43 -13.75
N MET A 241 -12.90 -5.36 -13.95
CA MET A 241 -12.71 -4.75 -15.27
C MET A 241 -11.65 -5.49 -16.09
N LEU A 242 -10.49 -5.81 -15.48
CA LEU A 242 -9.38 -6.50 -16.16
C LEU A 242 -9.78 -7.92 -16.59
N PHE A 243 -10.44 -8.66 -15.70
CA PHE A 243 -10.94 -10.01 -16.00
C PHE A 243 -12.36 -10.19 -15.46
N PRO A 244 -13.39 -9.86 -16.27
CA PRO A 244 -14.78 -9.90 -15.85
C PRO A 244 -15.24 -11.29 -15.44
N GLN A 245 -16.17 -11.35 -14.48
CA GLN A 245 -16.79 -12.59 -14.03
C GLN A 245 -17.85 -13.06 -15.02
N THR A 246 -17.60 -14.20 -15.64
CA THR A 246 -18.53 -14.83 -16.61
C THR A 246 -19.06 -16.18 -16.13
N GLU A 247 -18.44 -16.76 -15.11
CA GLU A 247 -18.80 -18.03 -14.53
C GLU A 247 -19.67 -17.86 -13.27
N SER A 248 -20.36 -18.91 -12.84
CA SER A 248 -21.14 -18.90 -11.60
C SER A 248 -20.21 -18.74 -10.37
N ILE A 249 -20.69 -18.03 -9.36
CA ILE A 249 -19.94 -17.74 -8.12
C ILE A 249 -20.61 -18.40 -6.91
N ASP A 250 -19.81 -18.89 -5.97
CA ASP A 250 -20.28 -19.33 -4.66
C ASP A 250 -20.26 -18.14 -3.68
N LYS A 251 -21.41 -17.78 -3.13
CA LYS A 251 -21.56 -16.67 -2.16
C LYS A 251 -21.33 -17.09 -0.71
N ASN A 252 -20.91 -18.33 -0.48
CA ASN A 252 -20.63 -18.82 0.86
C ASN A 252 -19.38 -18.13 1.46
N THR A 253 -19.53 -17.55 2.66
CA THR A 253 -18.49 -16.84 3.40
C THR A 253 -17.98 -17.66 4.59
N LYS A 254 -17.84 -18.98 4.45
CA LYS A 254 -17.22 -19.80 5.50
C LYS A 254 -15.71 -19.60 5.46
N VAL A 255 -15.15 -19.17 6.57
CA VAL A 255 -13.69 -19.05 6.73
C VAL A 255 -13.11 -20.43 6.87
N SER A 256 -12.00 -20.72 6.17
CA SER A 256 -11.24 -21.94 6.36
C SER A 256 -10.61 -21.93 7.76
N THR A 257 -10.92 -22.93 8.57
CA THR A 257 -10.25 -23.13 9.86
C THR A 257 -8.90 -23.78 9.60
N GLN A 258 -7.84 -22.99 9.69
CA GLN A 258 -6.47 -23.53 9.73
C GLN A 258 -5.92 -23.25 11.12
N GLU A 259 -5.41 -24.28 11.76
CA GLU A 259 -4.70 -24.14 13.02
C GLU A 259 -3.37 -23.40 12.76
N VAL A 260 -3.21 -22.25 13.38
CA VAL A 260 -1.99 -21.42 13.31
C VAL A 260 -0.98 -21.89 14.36
N GLY A 261 -1.44 -22.69 15.32
CA GLY A 261 -0.68 -23.29 16.39
C GLY A 261 -1.54 -24.22 17.23
N SER A 262 -0.91 -25.13 17.94
CA SER A 262 -1.58 -26.09 18.83
C SER A 262 -2.14 -25.44 20.11
N ASN A 263 -1.59 -24.30 20.50
CA ASN A 263 -2.00 -23.47 21.64
C ASN A 263 -1.57 -22.01 21.43
N MET A 264 -1.94 -21.12 22.36
CA MET A 264 -1.64 -19.69 22.30
C MET A 264 -0.13 -19.39 22.18
N LEU A 265 0.71 -20.08 22.96
CA LEU A 265 2.17 -19.87 22.94
C LEU A 265 2.78 -20.33 21.63
N ASP A 266 2.31 -21.45 21.10
CA ASP A 266 2.73 -21.96 19.80
C ASP A 266 2.34 -21.02 18.66
N ALA A 267 1.14 -20.44 18.70
CA ALA A 267 0.70 -19.42 17.75
C ALA A 267 1.59 -18.17 17.80
N ILE A 268 1.95 -17.69 19.00
CA ILE A 268 2.88 -16.56 19.19
C ILE A 268 4.27 -16.91 18.63
N ALA A 269 4.79 -18.09 18.96
CA ALA A 269 6.11 -18.54 18.49
C ALA A 269 6.17 -18.64 16.96
N ASN A 270 5.13 -19.22 16.32
CA ASN A 270 5.02 -19.32 14.87
C ASN A 270 4.92 -17.93 14.21
N GLY A 271 4.13 -17.01 14.78
CA GLY A 271 4.05 -15.63 14.34
C GLY A 271 5.38 -14.90 14.47
N THR A 272 6.09 -15.10 15.56
CA THR A 272 7.44 -14.51 15.78
C THR A 272 8.43 -15.00 14.73
N LEU A 273 8.49 -16.29 14.46
CA LEU A 273 9.38 -16.86 13.43
C LEU A 273 9.06 -16.32 12.03
N GLN A 274 7.78 -16.21 11.69
CA GLN A 274 7.34 -15.61 10.43
C GLN A 274 7.72 -14.11 10.36
N GLY A 275 7.54 -13.38 11.46
CA GLY A 275 7.92 -11.97 11.58
C GLY A 275 9.43 -11.76 11.42
N VAL A 276 10.27 -12.57 12.06
CA VAL A 276 11.73 -12.52 11.91
C VAL A 276 12.13 -12.77 10.45
N LYS A 277 11.56 -13.79 9.82
CA LYS A 277 11.83 -14.11 8.41
C LYS A 277 11.41 -12.95 7.49
N LEU A 278 10.25 -12.34 7.76
CA LEU A 278 9.75 -11.19 6.99
C LEU A 278 10.66 -9.96 7.20
N ALA A 279 11.03 -9.65 8.43
CA ALA A 279 11.93 -8.54 8.76
C ALA A 279 13.31 -8.70 8.11
N ALA A 280 13.91 -9.90 8.19
CA ALA A 280 15.18 -10.20 7.54
C ALA A 280 15.11 -10.06 6.01
N ASN A 281 14.04 -10.55 5.39
CA ASN A 281 13.83 -10.40 3.95
C ASN A 281 13.69 -8.93 3.56
N ILE A 282 12.93 -8.14 4.31
CA ILE A 282 12.76 -6.70 4.06
C ILE A 282 14.10 -5.98 4.18
N GLY A 283 14.84 -6.20 5.27
CA GLY A 283 16.16 -5.59 5.45
C GLY A 283 17.14 -5.94 4.34
N GLY A 284 17.20 -7.22 3.94
CA GLY A 284 18.04 -7.67 2.83
C GLY A 284 17.62 -7.09 1.48
N MET A 285 16.32 -7.04 1.20
CA MET A 285 15.81 -6.43 -0.04
C MET A 285 16.09 -4.93 -0.09
N LEU A 286 15.88 -4.20 0.99
CA LEU A 286 16.17 -2.76 1.05
C LEU A 286 17.64 -2.49 0.79
N LEU A 287 18.55 -3.21 1.45
CA LEU A 287 19.99 -3.08 1.21
C LEU A 287 20.33 -3.27 -0.26
N VAL A 288 19.84 -4.35 -0.88
CA VAL A 288 20.13 -4.67 -2.28
C VAL A 288 19.52 -3.65 -3.24
N PHE A 289 18.26 -3.27 -3.07
CA PHE A 289 17.62 -2.31 -3.97
C PHE A 289 18.23 -0.90 -3.86
N VAL A 290 18.53 -0.43 -2.66
CA VAL A 290 19.21 0.87 -2.49
C VAL A 290 20.58 0.86 -3.15
N ALA A 291 21.36 -0.24 -2.98
CA ALA A 291 22.66 -0.39 -3.62
C ALA A 291 22.54 -0.46 -5.17
N LEU A 292 21.54 -1.17 -5.69
CA LEU A 292 21.29 -1.25 -7.14
C LEU A 292 20.87 0.10 -7.72
N ILE A 293 20.04 0.86 -7.03
CA ILE A 293 19.64 2.22 -7.45
C ILE A 293 20.87 3.12 -7.47
N ALA A 294 21.68 3.10 -6.41
CA ALA A 294 22.92 3.89 -6.35
C ALA A 294 23.91 3.52 -7.48
N MET A 295 24.07 2.22 -7.73
CA MET A 295 24.93 1.75 -8.84
C MET A 295 24.39 2.21 -10.20
N ALA A 296 23.08 2.08 -10.43
CA ALA A 296 22.47 2.50 -11.68
C ALA A 296 22.55 4.02 -11.87
N ASN A 297 22.35 4.79 -10.80
CA ASN A 297 22.48 6.25 -10.83
C ASN A 297 23.94 6.66 -11.15
N GLY A 298 24.94 5.96 -10.61
CA GLY A 298 26.33 6.20 -10.98
C GLY A 298 26.59 5.97 -12.48
N ILE A 299 26.08 4.86 -13.04
CA ILE A 299 26.19 4.56 -14.47
C ILE A 299 25.45 5.61 -15.32
N LEU A 300 24.25 6.00 -14.92
CA LEU A 300 23.45 6.99 -15.63
C LEU A 300 24.10 8.38 -15.58
N PHE A 301 24.70 8.76 -14.44
CA PHE A 301 25.43 10.01 -14.29
C PHE A 301 26.60 10.10 -15.28
N GLU A 302 27.46 9.08 -15.34
CA GLU A 302 28.58 9.03 -16.27
C GLU A 302 28.12 9.05 -17.73
N PHE A 303 27.06 8.31 -18.05
CA PHE A 303 26.44 8.34 -19.37
C PHE A 303 25.89 9.73 -19.71
N GLY A 304 25.26 10.38 -18.75
CA GLY A 304 24.71 11.73 -18.89
C GLY A 304 25.79 12.79 -19.10
N GLU A 305 26.96 12.64 -18.46
CA GLU A 305 28.13 13.50 -18.70
C GLU A 305 28.70 13.32 -20.11
N LEU A 306 28.92 12.08 -20.53
CA LEU A 306 29.44 11.76 -21.88
C LEU A 306 28.53 12.27 -23.00
N THR A 307 27.21 12.33 -22.75
CA THR A 307 26.21 12.72 -23.77
C THR A 307 25.69 14.16 -23.61
N ASN A 308 26.15 14.90 -22.60
CA ASN A 308 25.62 16.20 -22.17
C ASN A 308 24.12 16.19 -21.77
N ILE A 309 23.55 15.02 -21.48
CA ILE A 309 22.13 14.90 -21.04
C ILE A 309 21.94 15.43 -19.63
N ASN A 310 22.95 15.35 -18.75
CA ASN A 310 22.84 15.89 -17.38
C ASN A 310 22.46 17.37 -17.37
N GLY A 311 23.15 18.19 -18.17
CA GLY A 311 22.83 19.60 -18.30
C GLY A 311 21.42 19.87 -18.87
N TRP A 312 20.94 19.00 -19.78
CA TRP A 312 19.56 19.11 -20.27
C TRP A 312 18.55 18.75 -19.17
N VAL A 313 18.78 17.68 -18.39
CA VAL A 313 17.92 17.27 -17.28
C VAL A 313 17.84 18.37 -16.21
N ALA A 314 18.98 18.95 -15.81
CA ALA A 314 19.04 20.03 -14.84
C ALA A 314 18.30 21.31 -15.26
N ASN A 315 18.24 21.57 -16.56
CA ASN A 315 17.57 22.76 -17.07
C ASN A 315 16.03 22.70 -17.09
N TRP A 316 15.44 21.50 -17.19
CA TRP A 316 13.98 21.38 -17.33
C TRP A 316 13.31 20.64 -16.18
N SER A 317 14.06 20.04 -15.27
CA SER A 317 13.55 19.27 -14.15
C SER A 317 14.14 19.75 -12.81
N SER A 318 13.62 19.23 -11.72
CA SER A 318 14.16 19.45 -10.37
C SER A 318 15.33 18.53 -10.04
N TYR A 319 15.84 17.75 -10.99
CA TYR A 319 16.97 16.84 -10.80
C TYR A 319 18.24 17.41 -11.42
N ASP A 320 19.38 17.29 -10.72
CA ASP A 320 20.67 17.81 -11.17
C ASP A 320 21.29 17.02 -12.33
N ALA A 321 20.91 15.75 -12.47
CA ALA A 321 21.50 14.84 -13.46
C ALA A 321 20.52 13.72 -13.84
N LEU A 322 20.90 12.99 -14.88
CA LEU A 322 20.20 11.78 -15.30
C LEU A 322 20.31 10.71 -14.22
N SER A 323 19.18 10.28 -13.70
CA SER A 323 19.04 9.28 -12.64
C SER A 323 17.81 8.41 -12.86
N ILE A 324 17.68 7.30 -12.13
CA ILE A 324 16.47 6.48 -12.15
C ILE A 324 15.28 7.32 -11.72
N GLU A 325 15.45 8.17 -10.72
CA GLU A 325 14.42 9.06 -10.20
C GLU A 325 13.95 10.04 -11.29
N ALA A 326 14.86 10.65 -12.04
CA ALA A 326 14.52 11.56 -13.14
C ALA A 326 13.76 10.82 -14.26
N ILE A 327 14.21 9.61 -14.62
CA ILE A 327 13.59 8.80 -15.68
C ILE A 327 12.18 8.37 -15.25
N LEU A 328 12.04 7.80 -14.05
CA LEU A 328 10.75 7.32 -13.55
C LEU A 328 9.80 8.46 -13.26
N GLY A 329 10.31 9.58 -12.70
CA GLY A 329 9.56 10.81 -12.48
C GLY A 329 8.94 11.30 -13.78
N THR A 330 9.72 11.43 -14.82
CA THR A 330 9.27 11.87 -16.16
C THR A 330 8.27 10.89 -16.79
N LEU A 331 8.57 9.59 -16.73
CA LEU A 331 7.71 8.54 -17.31
C LEU A 331 6.30 8.54 -16.70
N PHE A 332 6.21 8.73 -15.38
CA PHE A 332 4.93 8.67 -14.67
C PHE A 332 4.29 10.03 -14.42
N ALA A 333 4.97 11.15 -14.66
CA ALA A 333 4.42 12.51 -14.51
C ALA A 333 3.06 12.71 -15.22
N PRO A 334 2.82 12.21 -16.45
CA PRO A 334 1.53 12.36 -17.10
C PRO A 334 0.38 11.70 -16.32
N ILE A 335 0.64 10.55 -15.69
CA ILE A 335 -0.35 9.86 -14.85
C ILE A 335 -0.57 10.67 -13.56
N MET A 336 0.48 11.23 -12.98
CA MET A 336 0.39 12.06 -11.77
C MET A 336 -0.44 13.32 -12.04
N TRP A 337 -0.21 13.96 -13.17
CA TRP A 337 -1.04 15.10 -13.61
C TRP A 337 -2.52 14.72 -13.76
N LEU A 338 -2.81 13.60 -14.41
CA LEU A 338 -4.18 13.11 -14.59
C LEU A 338 -4.91 12.86 -13.27
N ILE A 339 -4.22 12.36 -12.24
CA ILE A 339 -4.83 12.08 -10.94
C ILE A 339 -4.92 13.30 -10.01
N GLY A 340 -4.47 14.48 -10.45
CA GLY A 340 -4.66 15.73 -9.73
C GLY A 340 -3.51 16.12 -8.80
N VAL A 341 -2.31 15.64 -9.06
CA VAL A 341 -1.09 16.09 -8.37
C VAL A 341 -0.74 17.52 -8.82
N PRO A 342 -0.37 18.45 -7.93
CA PRO A 342 0.13 19.77 -8.27
C PRO A 342 1.33 19.71 -9.23
N TRP A 343 1.45 20.73 -10.07
CA TRP A 343 2.44 20.76 -11.16
C TRP A 343 3.88 20.59 -10.68
N ASP A 344 4.25 21.29 -9.61
CA ASP A 344 5.61 21.27 -9.06
C ASP A 344 6.00 19.92 -8.44
N ASP A 345 5.00 19.11 -8.07
CA ASP A 345 5.17 17.82 -7.43
C ASP A 345 5.06 16.61 -8.39
N LEU A 346 4.85 16.86 -9.69
CA LEU A 346 4.62 15.78 -10.68
C LEU A 346 5.78 14.81 -10.78
N LEU A 347 7.00 15.35 -10.87
CA LEU A 347 8.21 14.53 -11.02
C LEU A 347 8.52 13.72 -9.76
N PRO A 348 8.58 14.32 -8.56
CA PRO A 348 8.78 13.56 -7.31
C PRO A 348 7.68 12.52 -7.06
N MET A 349 6.42 12.82 -7.41
CA MET A 349 5.33 11.86 -7.28
C MET A 349 5.45 10.70 -8.27
N GLY A 350 5.82 11.00 -9.52
CA GLY A 350 6.08 9.98 -10.55
C GLY A 350 7.25 9.07 -10.19
N GLN A 351 8.33 9.64 -9.64
CA GLN A 351 9.46 8.92 -9.07
C GLN A 351 8.99 7.88 -8.03
N LEU A 352 8.18 8.30 -7.07
CA LEU A 352 7.66 7.39 -6.03
C LEU A 352 6.86 6.22 -6.61
N LEU A 353 6.01 6.48 -7.62
CA LEU A 353 5.28 5.41 -8.30
C LEU A 353 6.23 4.44 -9.01
N GLY A 354 7.21 4.98 -9.72
CA GLY A 354 8.20 4.17 -10.43
C GLY A 354 9.03 3.30 -9.50
N ILE A 355 9.54 3.86 -8.42
CA ILE A 355 10.30 3.14 -7.40
C ILE A 355 9.44 2.06 -6.72
N LYS A 356 8.18 2.37 -6.40
CA LYS A 356 7.24 1.37 -5.88
C LYS A 356 7.14 0.16 -6.80
N LEU A 357 6.98 0.39 -8.10
CA LEU A 357 6.81 -0.67 -9.10
C LEU A 357 8.09 -1.48 -9.31
N ALA A 358 9.22 -0.80 -9.44
CA ALA A 358 10.50 -1.41 -9.79
C ALA A 358 11.17 -2.12 -8.60
N ALA A 359 11.19 -1.47 -7.45
CA ALA A 359 11.81 -1.96 -6.23
C ALA A 359 10.75 -2.46 -5.23
N SER A 360 10.21 -1.57 -4.43
CA SER A 360 9.11 -1.85 -3.51
C SER A 360 8.49 -0.56 -2.95
N GLU A 361 7.30 -0.69 -2.38
CA GLU A 361 6.67 0.40 -1.63
C GLU A 361 7.47 0.81 -0.38
N PHE A 362 8.27 -0.11 0.22
CA PHE A 362 9.16 0.23 1.33
C PHE A 362 10.17 1.31 0.93
N VAL A 363 10.86 1.12 -0.20
CA VAL A 363 11.79 2.13 -0.73
C VAL A 363 11.03 3.42 -1.05
N GLY A 364 9.82 3.30 -1.62
CA GLY A 364 8.95 4.45 -1.87
C GLY A 364 8.61 5.24 -0.61
N TYR A 365 8.29 4.58 0.51
CA TYR A 365 8.00 5.25 1.79
C TYR A 365 9.24 5.87 2.43
N ILE A 366 10.42 5.29 2.28
CA ILE A 366 11.68 5.93 2.71
C ILE A 366 11.88 7.23 1.92
N GLN A 367 11.78 7.17 0.58
CA GLN A 367 11.88 8.38 -0.24
C GLN A 367 10.77 9.40 0.06
N LEU A 368 9.54 8.97 0.35
CA LEU A 368 8.48 9.88 0.80
C LEU A 368 8.84 10.58 2.11
N ALA A 369 9.50 9.89 3.05
CA ALA A 369 9.95 10.49 4.31
C ALA A 369 11.02 11.58 4.06
N GLU A 370 11.84 11.43 3.04
CA GLU A 370 12.80 12.45 2.60
C GLU A 370 12.11 13.60 1.86
N LEU A 371 11.22 13.29 0.90
CA LEU A 371 10.49 14.29 0.10
C LEU A 371 9.50 15.14 0.89
N LYS A 372 9.04 14.68 2.05
CA LYS A 372 8.20 15.50 2.94
C LYS A 372 9.00 16.51 3.76
N ASN A 373 10.33 16.39 3.83
CA ASN A 373 11.19 17.28 4.60
C ASN A 373 11.57 18.49 3.75
N VAL A 374 10.99 19.64 4.08
CA VAL A 374 11.24 20.92 3.41
C VAL A 374 12.69 21.44 3.51
N ALA A 375 13.53 20.82 4.35
CA ALA A 375 14.94 21.15 4.43
C ALA A 375 15.77 20.50 3.31
N ASN A 376 15.21 19.48 2.63
CA ASN A 376 15.87 18.82 1.51
C ASN A 376 15.69 19.67 0.24
N GLU A 377 16.65 19.62 -0.65
CA GLU A 377 16.65 20.35 -1.92
C GLU A 377 15.47 19.94 -2.80
N ILE A 378 15.22 18.63 -2.95
CA ILE A 378 14.02 18.10 -3.58
C ILE A 378 13.03 17.71 -2.50
N HIS A 379 11.90 18.40 -2.45
CA HIS A 379 10.81 18.15 -1.51
C HIS A 379 9.46 18.45 -2.13
N PHE A 380 8.39 17.90 -1.55
CA PHE A 380 7.03 18.24 -1.97
C PHE A 380 6.65 19.67 -1.59
N SER A 381 6.13 20.40 -2.54
CA SER A 381 5.61 21.77 -2.36
C SER A 381 4.25 21.78 -1.64
N SER A 382 3.48 20.69 -1.73
CA SER A 382 2.11 20.59 -1.23
C SER A 382 1.90 19.47 -0.23
N GLN A 383 1.22 19.78 0.86
CA GLN A 383 0.71 18.80 1.83
C GLN A 383 -0.24 17.77 1.16
N LYS A 384 -1.02 18.20 0.18
CA LYS A 384 -1.86 17.33 -0.65
C LYS A 384 -1.04 16.22 -1.30
N SER A 385 0.12 16.55 -1.86
CA SER A 385 1.01 15.57 -2.51
C SER A 385 1.54 14.53 -1.52
N ILE A 386 1.90 14.93 -0.30
CA ILE A 386 2.35 14.00 0.76
C ILE A 386 1.23 13.00 1.11
N VAL A 387 0.01 13.51 1.27
CA VAL A 387 -1.13 12.63 1.57
C VAL A 387 -1.46 11.74 0.38
N MET A 388 -1.53 12.28 -0.85
CA MET A 388 -1.77 11.48 -2.06
C MET A 388 -0.71 10.39 -2.25
N ALA A 389 0.58 10.71 -2.02
CA ALA A 389 1.68 9.75 -2.05
C ALA A 389 1.49 8.62 -1.03
N THR A 390 1.03 8.96 0.19
CA THR A 390 0.74 7.98 1.24
C THR A 390 -0.29 6.95 0.77
N TYR A 391 -1.35 7.38 0.07
CA TYR A 391 -2.36 6.48 -0.50
C TYR A 391 -1.86 5.72 -1.73
N MET A 392 -1.12 6.38 -2.60
CA MET A 392 -0.56 5.79 -3.81
C MET A 392 0.43 4.66 -3.48
N LEU A 393 1.28 4.88 -2.49
CA LEU A 393 2.28 3.89 -2.06
C LEU A 393 1.65 2.73 -1.28
N CYS A 394 0.49 2.93 -0.64
CA CYS A 394 -0.17 1.90 0.17
C CYS A 394 -0.62 0.72 -0.73
N GLY A 395 0.11 -0.38 -0.64
CA GLY A 395 -0.15 -1.60 -1.39
C GLY A 395 1.11 -2.23 -1.97
N PHE A 396 1.15 -3.56 -1.98
CA PHE A 396 2.26 -4.39 -2.44
C PHE A 396 2.33 -4.54 -3.96
N ALA A 397 1.81 -3.57 -4.74
CA ALA A 397 1.81 -3.63 -6.19
C ALA A 397 3.20 -3.34 -6.77
N ASN A 398 4.06 -4.36 -6.80
CA ASN A 398 5.40 -4.34 -7.38
C ASN A 398 5.73 -5.68 -8.04
N PHE A 399 6.80 -5.73 -8.84
CA PHE A 399 7.17 -6.95 -9.57
C PHE A 399 7.60 -8.11 -8.65
N ALA A 400 8.23 -7.84 -7.51
CA ALA A 400 8.64 -8.86 -6.55
C ALA A 400 7.40 -9.58 -5.94
N SER A 401 6.29 -8.87 -5.74
CA SER A 401 5.04 -9.42 -5.23
C SER A 401 4.42 -10.49 -6.15
N ILE A 402 4.73 -10.49 -7.45
CA ILE A 402 4.32 -11.57 -8.36
C ILE A 402 4.91 -12.90 -7.88
N GLY A 403 6.21 -12.91 -7.59
CA GLY A 403 6.90 -14.10 -7.07
C GLY A 403 6.39 -14.52 -5.70
N ILE A 404 6.15 -13.55 -4.80
CA ILE A 404 5.62 -13.77 -3.46
C ILE A 404 4.23 -14.45 -3.53
N GLN A 405 3.34 -13.97 -4.39
CA GLN A 405 2.00 -14.55 -4.54
C GLN A 405 2.03 -15.92 -5.20
N ILE A 406 2.86 -16.12 -6.23
CA ILE A 406 3.04 -17.44 -6.85
C ILE A 406 3.57 -18.46 -5.83
N GLY A 407 4.50 -18.05 -4.97
CA GLY A 407 5.03 -18.88 -3.89
C GLY A 407 3.99 -19.16 -2.80
N GLY A 408 3.37 -18.10 -2.26
CA GLY A 408 2.42 -18.18 -1.15
C GLY A 408 1.11 -18.87 -1.54
N ILE A 409 0.36 -18.29 -2.49
CA ILE A 409 -0.93 -18.85 -2.93
C ILE A 409 -0.73 -20.18 -3.67
N GLY A 410 0.29 -20.26 -4.52
CA GLY A 410 0.63 -21.49 -5.24
C GLY A 410 1.14 -22.61 -4.35
N GLY A 411 1.64 -22.31 -3.15
CA GLY A 411 1.92 -23.30 -2.10
C GLY A 411 0.66 -23.88 -1.49
N LEU A 412 -0.40 -23.06 -1.36
CA LEU A 412 -1.70 -23.50 -0.83
C LEU A 412 -2.55 -24.24 -1.89
N ALA A 413 -2.41 -23.87 -3.15
CA ALA A 413 -3.15 -24.44 -4.28
C ALA A 413 -2.22 -24.66 -5.50
N PRO A 414 -1.46 -25.75 -5.55
CA PRO A 414 -0.47 -26.00 -6.61
C PRO A 414 -1.05 -26.00 -8.02
N ASN A 415 -2.31 -26.43 -8.17
CA ASN A 415 -3.03 -26.44 -9.45
C ASN A 415 -3.28 -25.01 -10.02
N GLN A 416 -3.22 -23.97 -9.18
CA GLN A 416 -3.42 -22.58 -9.58
C GLN A 416 -2.13 -21.85 -10.00
N ARG A 417 -0.93 -22.43 -9.77
CA ARG A 417 0.36 -21.77 -10.05
C ARG A 417 0.47 -21.22 -11.48
N LYS A 418 -0.05 -21.95 -12.47
CA LYS A 418 -0.06 -21.52 -13.87
C LYS A 418 -0.94 -20.28 -14.08
N VAL A 419 -2.08 -20.21 -13.40
CA VAL A 419 -3.00 -19.05 -13.44
C VAL A 419 -2.37 -17.84 -12.77
N LEU A 420 -1.79 -18.02 -11.57
CA LEU A 420 -1.09 -16.99 -10.82
C LEU A 420 0.04 -16.37 -11.64
N SER A 421 0.90 -17.19 -12.27
CA SER A 421 1.99 -16.70 -13.12
C SER A 421 1.48 -15.91 -14.31
N LYS A 422 0.39 -16.37 -14.96
CA LYS A 422 -0.21 -15.66 -16.10
C LYS A 422 -0.78 -14.29 -15.70
N PHE A 423 -1.30 -14.16 -14.49
CA PHE A 423 -1.94 -12.95 -14.01
C PHE A 423 -1.00 -11.99 -13.26
N GLY A 424 0.27 -12.33 -13.06
CA GLY A 424 1.20 -11.51 -12.30
C GLY A 424 1.20 -10.02 -12.70
N PHE A 425 1.40 -9.72 -13.99
CA PHE A 425 1.36 -8.35 -14.50
C PHE A 425 -0.01 -7.67 -14.37
N HIS A 426 -1.10 -8.41 -14.60
CA HIS A 426 -2.45 -7.89 -14.42
C HIS A 426 -2.73 -7.55 -12.95
N ALA A 427 -2.17 -8.31 -12.02
CA ALA A 427 -2.31 -8.07 -10.60
C ALA A 427 -1.54 -6.82 -10.16
N VAL A 428 -0.30 -6.62 -10.65
CA VAL A 428 0.48 -5.38 -10.41
C VAL A 428 -0.27 -4.18 -10.98
N LEU A 429 -0.71 -4.24 -12.23
CA LEU A 429 -1.50 -3.17 -12.86
C LEU A 429 -2.78 -2.89 -12.06
N GLY A 430 -3.51 -3.95 -11.68
CA GLY A 430 -4.76 -3.83 -10.93
C GLY A 430 -4.57 -3.21 -9.55
N GLY A 431 -3.57 -3.64 -8.81
CA GLY A 431 -3.22 -3.07 -7.50
C GLY A 431 -2.76 -1.62 -7.60
N THR A 432 -1.97 -1.29 -8.62
CA THR A 432 -1.53 0.08 -8.90
C THR A 432 -2.71 1.01 -9.20
N ILE A 433 -3.60 0.62 -10.12
CA ILE A 433 -4.78 1.43 -10.44
C ILE A 433 -5.68 1.59 -9.20
N ALA A 434 -5.86 0.55 -8.38
CA ALA A 434 -6.67 0.63 -7.16
C ALA A 434 -6.10 1.63 -6.14
N SER A 435 -4.77 1.68 -5.95
CA SER A 435 -4.13 2.68 -5.07
C SER A 435 -4.16 4.09 -5.67
N LEU A 436 -3.99 4.24 -7.00
CA LEU A 436 -4.14 5.52 -7.69
C LEU A 436 -5.57 6.07 -7.61
N LEU A 437 -6.60 5.22 -7.74
CA LEU A 437 -8.00 5.64 -7.52
C LEU A 437 -8.21 6.18 -6.10
N SER A 438 -7.63 5.53 -5.09
CA SER A 438 -7.70 6.02 -3.70
C SER A 438 -6.99 7.37 -3.55
N ALA A 439 -5.80 7.53 -4.11
CA ALA A 439 -5.04 8.78 -4.09
C ALA A 439 -5.79 9.92 -4.81
N THR A 440 -6.41 9.62 -5.97
CA THR A 440 -7.20 10.59 -6.74
C THR A 440 -8.41 11.10 -5.94
N LEU A 441 -9.17 10.19 -5.33
CA LEU A 441 -10.35 10.54 -4.52
C LEU A 441 -9.95 11.41 -3.32
N VAL A 442 -8.86 11.04 -2.65
CA VAL A 442 -8.36 11.79 -1.50
C VAL A 442 -7.84 13.15 -1.93
N GLY A 443 -7.08 13.22 -3.01
CA GLY A 443 -6.61 14.50 -3.57
C GLY A 443 -7.75 15.46 -3.90
N ALA A 444 -8.86 14.96 -4.45
CA ALA A 444 -10.06 15.77 -4.72
C ALA A 444 -10.74 16.32 -3.46
N LEU A 445 -10.72 15.57 -2.36
CA LEU A 445 -11.36 15.95 -1.09
C LEU A 445 -10.51 16.91 -0.26
N LEU A 446 -9.21 16.99 -0.56
CA LEU A 446 -8.26 17.86 0.14
C LEU A 446 -8.16 19.26 -0.50
N GLY A 447 -8.43 19.39 -1.78
CA GLY A 447 -8.40 20.65 -2.50
C GLY A 447 -7.30 20.77 -3.54
#